data_d588806e8727f800803c41a6a19f5a3a
#
_entry.id   d588806e8727f800803c41a6a19f5a3a
#
_cell.length_a   1.000
_cell.length_b   1.000
_cell.length_c   1.000
_cell.angle_alpha   90.00
_cell.angle_beta   90.00
_cell.angle_gamma   90.00
#
_symmetry.space_group_name_H-M   'P 1'
#
loop_
_entity.id
_entity.type
_entity.pdbx_description
1 polymer ?
#
loop_
_entity_poly.entity_id
_entity_poly.type
_entity_poly.pdbx_seq_one_letter_code
_entity_poly.pdbx_strand_id
1 'polypeptide(L)'
;IMDTAKDFDGDSRTPGYNSVMTTKDEFLKILDALYNDGYVLVRIHDIAYETTDENGNPVFTWGNILLPEGKKPIVMSQDDVCYYSYMKDDGFASRIIIGNDGKPTCEMTLDDGTVSTGSYDLIPILEDFIKEHPDFSYKGARAIIALTGYEGILGYRTAASYSDSPTYESDREQAAKVAQCLRDNGWELASHSWGHLWMGVSSVPGQTYQISDERFYADTDKWETEVESLIGPTDIYIFPNGNDVADWKPYSDENYRYQYLRSKGFRYFCNVDASKPSWIQKGPDYLRMARRNLDGYRLYQDMIQTDPSKKRLADLFDASQIFDSSRPTPVTWSYGHTQNE
;
A
#
# COMPACT_ATOMS: atom_id res chain seq x y z
N ILE A 1 7.61 9.13 5.77
CA ILE A 1 8.87 9.85 6.15
C ILE A 1 8.70 10.46 7.53
N MET A 2 9.63 10.19 8.41
CA MET A 2 9.62 10.70 9.78
C MET A 2 10.49 11.95 9.95
N ASP A 3 11.69 11.95 9.38
CA ASP A 3 12.67 13.03 9.50
C ASP A 3 13.00 13.62 8.13
N THR A 4 12.29 14.68 7.76
CA THR A 4 12.44 15.33 6.45
C THR A 4 13.82 15.98 6.24
N ALA A 5 14.56 16.28 7.29
CA ALA A 5 15.92 16.83 7.16
C ALA A 5 16.90 15.78 6.62
N LYS A 6 16.66 14.50 6.91
CA LYS A 6 17.47 13.40 6.38
C LYS A 6 17.04 12.95 5.00
N ASP A 7 15.71 12.87 4.77
CA ASP A 7 15.17 12.49 3.48
C ASP A 7 15.44 13.51 2.37
N PHE A 8 15.46 14.79 2.73
CA PHE A 8 15.59 15.90 1.79
C PHE A 8 16.95 16.60 1.94
N ASP A 9 18.00 15.85 2.26
CA ASP A 9 19.36 16.35 2.45
C ASP A 9 20.09 16.69 1.14
N GLY A 10 19.49 16.37 -0.01
CA GLY A 10 20.00 16.67 -1.33
C GLY A 10 20.87 15.56 -1.93
N ASP A 11 20.91 14.39 -1.32
CA ASP A 11 21.59 13.22 -1.87
C ASP A 11 20.89 12.65 -3.13
N SER A 12 21.43 11.58 -3.70
CA SER A 12 20.90 10.97 -4.93
C SER A 12 19.51 10.32 -4.75
N ARG A 13 19.06 10.05 -3.52
CA ARG A 13 17.76 9.44 -3.21
C ARG A 13 16.67 10.48 -2.95
N THR A 14 17.06 11.69 -2.53
CA THR A 14 16.14 12.81 -2.27
C THR A 14 15.08 13.01 -3.37
N PRO A 15 15.38 13.00 -4.68
CA PRO A 15 14.34 13.17 -5.70
C PRO A 15 13.30 12.05 -5.70
N GLY A 16 13.72 10.80 -5.44
CA GLY A 16 12.84 9.65 -5.30
C GLY A 16 11.91 9.82 -4.11
N TYR A 17 12.47 10.02 -2.92
CA TYR A 17 11.70 10.20 -1.69
C TYR A 17 10.74 11.39 -1.79
N ASN A 18 11.22 12.51 -2.34
CA ASN A 18 10.39 13.69 -2.54
C ASN A 18 9.21 13.43 -3.49
N SER A 19 9.37 12.54 -4.46
CA SER A 19 8.32 12.17 -5.42
C SER A 19 7.28 11.22 -4.83
N VAL A 20 7.73 10.09 -4.26
CA VAL A 20 6.84 8.94 -3.98
C VAL A 20 6.47 8.77 -2.51
N MET A 21 7.14 9.48 -1.59
CA MET A 21 6.86 9.33 -0.15
C MET A 21 5.91 10.42 0.37
N THR A 22 5.22 10.09 1.45
CA THR A 22 4.39 11.03 2.24
C THR A 22 5.12 11.34 3.54
N THR A 23 5.21 12.61 3.94
CA THR A 23 5.79 12.97 5.25
C THR A 23 4.80 12.65 6.37
N LYS A 24 5.32 12.51 7.60
CA LYS A 24 4.46 12.32 8.78
C LYS A 24 3.49 13.49 8.95
N ASP A 25 3.96 14.72 8.76
CA ASP A 25 3.14 15.93 8.86
C ASP A 25 2.00 15.92 7.83
N GLU A 26 2.30 15.56 6.59
CA GLU A 26 1.28 15.40 5.55
C GLU A 26 0.27 14.31 5.91
N PHE A 27 0.73 13.15 6.41
CA PHE A 27 -0.17 12.06 6.73
C PHE A 27 -1.12 12.40 7.87
N LEU A 28 -0.65 13.08 8.92
CA LEU A 28 -1.51 13.58 10.00
C LEU A 28 -2.57 14.54 9.47
N LYS A 29 -2.17 15.52 8.63
CA LYS A 29 -3.12 16.45 8.01
C LYS A 29 -4.12 15.76 7.07
N ILE A 30 -3.69 14.71 6.35
CA ILE A 30 -4.58 13.89 5.51
C ILE A 30 -5.64 13.20 6.36
N LEU A 31 -5.27 12.58 7.48
CA LEU A 31 -6.20 11.92 8.38
C LEU A 31 -7.23 12.90 8.93
N ASP A 32 -6.78 14.07 9.42
CA ASP A 32 -7.65 15.13 9.92
C ASP A 32 -8.63 15.62 8.82
N ALA A 33 -8.12 15.85 7.61
CA ALA A 33 -8.94 16.34 6.50
C ALA A 33 -10.01 15.31 6.09
N LEU A 34 -9.64 14.03 5.96
CA LEU A 34 -10.57 12.95 5.64
C LEU A 34 -11.63 12.78 6.73
N TYR A 35 -11.25 12.80 7.98
CA TYR A 35 -12.18 12.66 9.11
C TYR A 35 -13.18 13.83 9.16
N ASN A 36 -12.68 15.07 9.03
CA ASN A 36 -13.51 16.28 9.04
C ASN A 36 -14.46 16.35 7.84
N ASP A 37 -14.08 15.79 6.69
CA ASP A 37 -14.94 15.70 5.49
C ASP A 37 -15.88 14.46 5.52
N GLY A 38 -15.92 13.75 6.67
CA GLY A 38 -16.86 12.67 6.94
C GLY A 38 -16.47 11.32 6.34
N TYR A 39 -15.23 11.11 5.95
CA TYR A 39 -14.78 9.79 5.53
C TYR A 39 -14.69 8.82 6.71
N VAL A 40 -14.97 7.56 6.45
CA VAL A 40 -14.89 6.44 7.38
C VAL A 40 -14.14 5.30 6.71
N LEU A 41 -13.11 4.81 7.37
CA LEU A 41 -12.28 3.72 6.89
C LEU A 41 -13.06 2.40 6.90
N VAL A 42 -13.08 1.71 5.76
CA VAL A 42 -13.70 0.40 5.56
C VAL A 42 -12.68 -0.57 4.98
N ARG A 43 -12.88 -1.88 5.17
CA ARG A 43 -12.09 -2.89 4.49
C ARG A 43 -12.46 -3.00 3.03
N ILE A 44 -11.54 -3.43 2.18
CA ILE A 44 -11.88 -3.76 0.79
C ILE A 44 -12.92 -4.88 0.72
N HIS A 45 -12.88 -5.83 1.67
CA HIS A 45 -13.85 -6.91 1.80
C HIS A 45 -15.26 -6.44 2.25
N ASP A 46 -15.39 -5.24 2.83
CA ASP A 46 -16.70 -4.65 3.12
C ASP A 46 -17.40 -4.12 1.86
N ILE A 47 -16.64 -3.85 0.77
CA ILE A 47 -17.18 -3.31 -0.49
C ILE A 47 -17.83 -4.39 -1.32
N ALA A 48 -17.18 -5.53 -1.46
CA ALA A 48 -17.71 -6.71 -2.14
C ALA A 48 -17.03 -7.96 -1.56
N TYR A 49 -17.68 -9.08 -1.61
CA TYR A 49 -17.18 -10.36 -1.10
C TYR A 49 -17.75 -11.53 -1.87
N GLU A 50 -17.07 -12.69 -1.79
CA GLU A 50 -17.54 -13.92 -2.39
C GLU A 50 -18.69 -14.53 -1.59
N THR A 51 -19.72 -14.95 -2.27
CA THR A 51 -20.85 -15.73 -1.74
C THR A 51 -21.19 -16.85 -2.71
N THR A 52 -22.30 -17.57 -2.50
CA THR A 52 -22.81 -18.57 -3.42
C THR A 52 -24.17 -18.17 -3.96
N ASP A 53 -24.39 -18.44 -5.28
CA ASP A 53 -25.69 -18.29 -5.90
C ASP A 53 -26.67 -19.43 -5.50
N GLU A 54 -27.88 -19.39 -6.03
CA GLU A 54 -28.94 -20.40 -5.79
C GLU A 54 -28.55 -21.83 -6.23
N ASN A 55 -27.56 -21.94 -7.12
CA ASN A 55 -27.04 -23.21 -7.64
C ASN A 55 -25.78 -23.68 -6.91
N GLY A 56 -25.29 -22.90 -5.91
CA GLY A 56 -24.07 -23.20 -5.17
C GLY A 56 -22.78 -22.75 -5.85
N ASN A 57 -22.83 -21.93 -6.92
CA ASN A 57 -21.65 -21.41 -7.58
C ASN A 57 -21.13 -20.18 -6.85
N PRO A 58 -19.79 -19.99 -6.73
CA PRO A 58 -19.21 -18.77 -6.18
C PRO A 58 -19.56 -17.55 -7.04
N VAL A 59 -20.00 -16.48 -6.40
CA VAL A 59 -20.31 -15.20 -7.03
C VAL A 59 -19.84 -14.03 -6.16
N PHE A 60 -19.39 -12.94 -6.78
CA PHE A 60 -19.04 -11.73 -6.06
C PHE A 60 -20.28 -10.84 -5.86
N THR A 61 -20.54 -10.51 -4.60
CA THR A 61 -21.71 -9.74 -4.20
C THR A 61 -21.26 -8.39 -3.60
N TRP A 62 -21.98 -7.31 -3.92
CA TRP A 62 -21.74 -6.02 -3.28
C TRP A 62 -22.01 -6.10 -1.78
N GLY A 63 -21.11 -5.55 -1.00
CA GLY A 63 -21.29 -5.38 0.44
C GLY A 63 -22.37 -4.36 0.76
N ASN A 64 -22.87 -4.44 1.98
CA ASN A 64 -23.84 -3.49 2.52
C ASN A 64 -23.20 -2.69 3.67
N ILE A 65 -22.51 -1.60 3.31
CA ILE A 65 -21.86 -0.72 4.28
C ILE A 65 -22.89 0.31 4.76
N LEU A 66 -23.25 0.21 6.04
CA LEU A 66 -24.21 1.12 6.67
C LEU A 66 -23.45 2.14 7.51
N LEU A 67 -23.40 3.38 7.03
CA LEU A 67 -22.78 4.52 7.70
C LEU A 67 -23.86 5.53 8.11
N PRO A 68 -23.61 6.37 9.13
CA PRO A 68 -24.46 7.53 9.44
C PRO A 68 -24.61 8.45 8.22
N GLU A 69 -25.71 9.22 8.20
CA GLU A 69 -25.95 10.20 7.15
C GLU A 69 -24.79 11.20 7.00
N GLY A 70 -24.39 11.46 5.77
CA GLY A 70 -23.27 12.36 5.43
C GLY A 70 -21.88 11.71 5.52
N LYS A 71 -21.75 10.49 6.07
CA LYS A 71 -20.47 9.77 6.09
C LYS A 71 -20.22 9.05 4.76
N LYS A 72 -18.92 8.94 4.38
CA LYS A 72 -18.45 8.38 3.11
C LYS A 72 -17.42 7.27 3.38
N PRO A 73 -17.52 6.09 2.74
CA PRO A 73 -16.52 5.04 2.92
C PRO A 73 -15.23 5.36 2.15
N ILE A 74 -14.09 5.00 2.73
CA ILE A 74 -12.77 5.05 2.09
C ILE A 74 -11.98 3.79 2.42
N VAL A 75 -11.23 3.27 1.44
CA VAL A 75 -10.20 2.25 1.63
C VAL A 75 -8.84 2.94 1.55
N MET A 76 -7.95 2.61 2.46
CA MET A 76 -6.58 3.13 2.51
C MET A 76 -5.59 1.98 2.34
N SER A 77 -4.44 2.25 1.72
CA SER A 77 -3.35 1.28 1.61
C SER A 77 -1.99 1.95 1.71
N GLN A 78 -1.00 1.19 2.17
CA GLN A 78 0.41 1.56 2.12
C GLN A 78 1.19 0.46 1.39
N ASP A 79 1.99 0.86 0.41
CA ASP A 79 2.83 -0.04 -0.38
C ASP A 79 4.24 -0.11 0.24
N ASP A 80 4.97 -1.18 -0.09
CA ASP A 80 6.40 -1.34 0.22
C ASP A 80 6.74 -1.28 1.72
N VAL A 81 5.92 -1.84 2.59
CA VAL A 81 6.20 -1.86 4.04
C VAL A 81 7.25 -2.93 4.35
N CYS A 82 8.44 -2.73 3.83
CA CYS A 82 9.59 -3.63 3.92
C CYS A 82 10.79 -2.98 4.62
N TYR A 83 10.83 -1.65 4.68
CA TYR A 83 11.96 -0.87 5.25
C TYR A 83 13.29 -1.33 4.64
N TYR A 84 13.45 -1.08 3.34
CA TYR A 84 14.60 -1.53 2.56
C TYR A 84 15.93 -1.07 3.13
N SER A 85 16.97 -1.84 2.89
CA SER A 85 18.30 -1.56 3.45
C SER A 85 18.85 -0.19 3.06
N TYR A 86 18.51 0.28 1.85
CA TYR A 86 18.93 1.60 1.38
C TYR A 86 18.24 2.78 2.06
N MET A 87 17.11 2.54 2.76
CA MET A 87 16.38 3.58 3.51
C MET A 87 16.96 3.81 4.91
N LYS A 88 17.92 2.99 5.30
CA LYS A 88 18.54 3.10 6.62
C LYS A 88 19.27 4.45 6.74
N ASP A 89 19.06 5.11 7.87
CA ASP A 89 19.63 6.42 8.22
C ASP A 89 19.06 7.62 7.41
N ASP A 90 18.09 7.37 6.51
CA ASP A 90 17.44 8.39 5.68
C ASP A 90 16.13 8.93 6.28
N GLY A 91 15.91 8.81 7.59
CA GLY A 91 14.74 9.41 8.27
C GLY A 91 13.49 8.53 8.34
N PHE A 92 13.60 7.25 8.03
CA PHE A 92 12.50 6.28 8.13
C PHE A 92 12.52 5.48 9.43
N ALA A 93 11.37 4.90 9.79
CA ALA A 93 11.29 3.83 10.78
C ALA A 93 12.13 2.62 10.33
N SER A 94 12.48 1.75 11.27
CA SER A 94 13.32 0.59 11.00
C SER A 94 12.51 -0.69 10.77
N ARG A 95 11.42 -0.88 11.49
CA ARG A 95 10.51 -2.05 11.38
C ARG A 95 9.24 -1.88 12.20
N ILE A 96 8.26 -2.72 11.89
CA ILE A 96 7.04 -2.90 12.69
C ILE A 96 7.32 -3.92 13.79
N ILE A 97 6.83 -3.64 15.00
CA ILE A 97 6.89 -4.53 16.16
C ILE A 97 5.52 -4.62 16.84
N ILE A 98 5.40 -5.54 17.78
CA ILE A 98 4.24 -5.62 18.67
C ILE A 98 4.55 -4.82 19.93
N GLY A 99 3.75 -3.79 20.20
CA GLY A 99 3.84 -2.98 21.42
C GLY A 99 3.42 -3.73 22.68
N ASN A 100 3.71 -3.15 23.83
CA ASN A 100 3.36 -3.73 25.14
C ASN A 100 1.83 -3.87 25.36
N ASP A 101 1.05 -3.12 24.59
CA ASP A 101 -0.42 -3.15 24.61
C ASP A 101 -1.01 -4.17 23.60
N GLY A 102 -0.15 -4.94 22.90
CA GLY A 102 -0.56 -5.89 21.89
C GLY A 102 -0.94 -5.27 20.54
N LYS A 103 -0.68 -3.97 20.33
CA LYS A 103 -0.93 -3.26 19.08
C LYS A 103 0.33 -3.17 18.23
N PRO A 104 0.19 -3.09 16.89
CA PRO A 104 1.34 -2.87 16.04
C PRO A 104 1.88 -1.44 16.23
N THR A 105 3.19 -1.33 16.37
CA THR A 105 3.91 -0.06 16.47
C THR A 105 5.24 -0.15 15.70
N CYS A 106 6.06 0.92 15.72
CA CYS A 106 7.33 0.95 15.00
C CYS A 106 8.52 1.09 15.94
N GLU A 107 9.66 0.59 15.48
CA GLU A 107 10.97 1.00 15.95
C GLU A 107 11.62 1.99 14.97
N MET A 108 12.40 2.92 15.52
CA MET A 108 13.26 3.83 14.79
C MET A 108 14.63 3.89 15.46
N THR A 109 15.69 3.79 14.68
CA THR A 109 17.05 4.03 15.18
C THR A 109 17.34 5.52 15.11
N LEU A 110 17.63 6.14 16.25
CA LEU A 110 17.95 7.56 16.37
C LEU A 110 19.45 7.81 16.05
N ASP A 111 19.83 9.08 15.90
CA ASP A 111 21.19 9.48 15.51
C ASP A 111 22.29 9.04 16.49
N ASP A 112 21.95 8.93 17.77
CA ASP A 112 22.86 8.43 18.80
C ASP A 112 22.95 6.87 18.84
N GLY A 113 22.27 6.18 17.90
CA GLY A 113 22.21 4.72 17.81
C GLY A 113 21.21 4.07 18.77
N THR A 114 20.48 4.86 19.56
CA THR A 114 19.42 4.29 20.41
C THR A 114 18.20 3.88 19.58
N VAL A 115 17.52 2.82 20.02
CA VAL A 115 16.26 2.36 19.40
C VAL A 115 15.09 2.93 20.19
N SER A 116 14.25 3.70 19.51
CA SER A 116 13.03 4.27 20.06
C SER A 116 11.80 3.56 19.48
N THR A 117 10.77 3.37 20.32
CA THR A 117 9.48 2.83 19.91
C THR A 117 8.45 3.96 19.89
N GLY A 118 7.64 4.03 18.82
CA GLY A 118 6.63 5.08 18.71
C GLY A 118 5.93 5.12 17.35
N SER A 119 5.19 6.21 17.15
CA SER A 119 4.38 6.43 15.95
C SER A 119 5.21 7.09 14.83
N TYR A 120 6.06 6.27 14.21
CA TYR A 120 7.03 6.71 13.21
C TYR A 120 6.63 6.32 11.77
N ASP A 121 5.51 5.62 11.57
CA ASP A 121 4.99 5.29 10.23
C ASP A 121 3.46 5.20 10.26
N LEU A 122 2.84 5.00 9.09
CA LEU A 122 1.39 4.95 8.89
C LEU A 122 0.68 4.02 9.90
N ILE A 123 1.22 2.82 10.14
CA ILE A 123 0.57 1.82 10.99
C ILE A 123 0.31 2.37 12.41
N PRO A 124 1.30 2.75 13.22
CA PRO A 124 1.03 3.26 14.56
C PRO A 124 0.34 4.63 14.57
N ILE A 125 0.60 5.49 13.57
CA ILE A 125 -0.09 6.78 13.46
C ILE A 125 -1.59 6.56 13.27
N LEU A 126 -1.99 5.61 12.41
CA LEU A 126 -3.40 5.29 12.18
C LEU A 126 -4.03 4.62 13.41
N GLU A 127 -3.30 3.78 14.15
CA GLU A 127 -3.79 3.22 15.43
C GLU A 127 -4.05 4.32 16.45
N ASP A 128 -3.13 5.29 16.61
CA ASP A 128 -3.30 6.42 17.50
C ASP A 128 -4.50 7.28 17.09
N PHE A 129 -4.63 7.58 15.79
CA PHE A 129 -5.74 8.37 15.26
C PHE A 129 -7.08 7.70 15.50
N ILE A 130 -7.21 6.40 15.24
CA ILE A 130 -8.46 5.65 15.47
C ILE A 130 -8.77 5.53 16.99
N LYS A 131 -7.76 5.48 17.83
CA LYS A 131 -7.96 5.49 19.29
C LYS A 131 -8.60 6.81 19.75
N GLU A 132 -8.24 7.95 19.15
CA GLU A 132 -8.82 9.26 19.40
C GLU A 132 -10.17 9.46 18.68
N HIS A 133 -10.32 8.86 17.50
CA HIS A 133 -11.49 8.96 16.63
C HIS A 133 -12.05 7.57 16.26
N PRO A 134 -12.64 6.84 17.19
CA PRO A 134 -13.07 5.45 16.97
C PRO A 134 -14.17 5.31 15.90
N ASP A 135 -14.90 6.37 15.62
CA ASP A 135 -15.91 6.44 14.55
C ASP A 135 -15.31 6.60 13.14
N PHE A 136 -13.99 6.84 13.03
CA PHE A 136 -13.27 6.81 11.76
C PHE A 136 -13.11 5.39 11.20
N SER A 137 -13.31 4.35 12.01
CA SER A 137 -13.09 2.94 11.66
C SER A 137 -14.39 2.14 11.68
N TYR A 138 -14.88 1.73 10.52
CA TYR A 138 -16.06 0.88 10.40
C TYR A 138 -15.74 -0.56 10.84
N LYS A 139 -16.41 -1.03 11.90
CA LYS A 139 -16.23 -2.40 12.45
C LYS A 139 -14.76 -2.77 12.70
N GLY A 140 -13.93 -1.83 13.12
CA GLY A 140 -12.52 -2.07 13.40
C GLY A 140 -11.63 -2.16 12.16
N ALA A 141 -12.07 -1.67 11.00
CA ALA A 141 -11.27 -1.63 9.78
C ALA A 141 -9.97 -0.86 9.97
N ARG A 142 -8.93 -1.31 9.27
CA ARG A 142 -7.63 -0.64 9.13
C ARG A 142 -7.30 -0.52 7.64
N ALA A 143 -6.08 -0.05 7.34
CA ALA A 143 -5.59 0.01 5.96
C ALA A 143 -5.10 -1.36 5.46
N ILE A 144 -4.85 -1.44 4.16
CA ILE A 144 -4.18 -2.56 3.51
C ILE A 144 -2.68 -2.30 3.53
N ILE A 145 -1.89 -3.29 3.93
CA ILE A 145 -0.43 -3.26 3.88
C ILE A 145 0.04 -4.17 2.75
N ALA A 146 0.63 -3.58 1.71
CA ALA A 146 1.11 -4.30 0.55
C ALA A 146 2.60 -4.59 0.67
N LEU A 147 2.96 -5.88 0.54
CA LEU A 147 4.28 -6.39 0.84
C LEU A 147 4.95 -6.93 -0.42
N THR A 148 6.16 -6.44 -0.69
CA THR A 148 7.14 -7.10 -1.59
C THR A 148 7.93 -8.14 -0.82
N GLY A 149 8.84 -8.89 -1.47
CA GLY A 149 9.57 -9.97 -0.83
C GLY A 149 11.09 -9.90 -0.94
N TYR A 150 11.65 -9.09 -1.86
CA TYR A 150 13.05 -9.21 -2.27
C TYR A 150 14.09 -8.84 -1.19
N GLU A 151 13.72 -8.07 -0.16
CA GLU A 151 14.54 -7.86 1.04
C GLU A 151 13.88 -8.41 2.31
N GLY A 152 12.65 -8.92 2.20
CA GLY A 152 11.83 -9.37 3.31
C GLY A 152 10.65 -8.44 3.57
N ILE A 153 10.03 -8.54 4.74
CA ILE A 153 8.76 -7.85 5.07
C ILE A 153 8.83 -7.18 6.43
N LEU A 154 8.09 -6.07 6.59
CA LEU A 154 7.86 -5.37 7.86
C LEU A 154 9.15 -4.93 8.58
N GLY A 155 10.27 -4.85 7.87
CA GLY A 155 11.60 -4.51 8.41
C GLY A 155 12.44 -5.70 8.84
N TYR A 156 11.96 -6.94 8.63
CA TYR A 156 12.67 -8.18 8.90
C TYR A 156 13.25 -8.76 7.61
N ARG A 157 14.49 -9.23 7.66
CA ARG A 157 15.22 -9.76 6.48
C ARG A 157 14.84 -11.22 6.22
N THR A 158 13.62 -11.42 5.71
CA THR A 158 13.01 -12.76 5.55
C THR A 158 13.22 -13.39 4.17
N ALA A 159 13.78 -12.66 3.20
CA ALA A 159 14.05 -13.18 1.86
C ALA A 159 15.12 -14.26 1.88
N ALA A 160 15.03 -15.25 0.99
CA ALA A 160 15.98 -16.37 0.90
C ALA A 160 17.42 -15.91 0.68
N SER A 161 17.65 -14.74 0.11
CA SER A 161 18.99 -14.13 -0.04
C SER A 161 19.68 -13.82 1.30
N TYR A 162 18.94 -13.81 2.40
CA TYR A 162 19.45 -13.59 3.76
C TYR A 162 19.60 -14.88 4.56
N SER A 163 19.46 -16.08 3.93
CA SER A 163 19.48 -17.39 4.61
C SER A 163 20.76 -17.64 5.42
N ASP A 164 21.88 -17.04 5.03
CA ASP A 164 23.16 -17.17 5.75
C ASP A 164 23.28 -16.20 6.95
N SER A 165 22.30 -15.29 7.13
CA SER A 165 22.29 -14.38 8.27
C SER A 165 22.01 -15.15 9.58
N PRO A 166 22.73 -14.86 10.67
CA PRO A 166 22.47 -15.49 11.97
C PRO A 166 21.08 -15.12 12.54
N THR A 167 20.42 -14.08 12.01
CA THR A 167 19.08 -13.63 12.44
C THR A 167 17.97 -14.16 11.53
N TYR A 168 18.28 -14.84 10.43
CA TYR A 168 17.31 -15.20 9.39
C TYR A 168 16.06 -15.90 9.94
N GLU A 169 16.25 -16.98 10.71
CA GLU A 169 15.13 -17.74 11.27
C GLU A 169 14.34 -16.90 12.31
N SER A 170 15.02 -16.15 13.15
CA SER A 170 14.35 -15.26 14.12
C SER A 170 13.60 -14.12 13.45
N ASP A 171 14.14 -13.57 12.35
CA ASP A 171 13.48 -12.52 11.57
C ASP A 171 12.19 -13.05 10.93
N ARG A 172 12.22 -14.25 10.38
CA ARG A 172 11.02 -14.93 9.82
C ARG A 172 9.96 -15.17 10.89
N GLU A 173 10.37 -15.66 12.06
CA GLU A 173 9.46 -15.91 13.18
C GLU A 173 8.82 -14.60 13.69
N GLN A 174 9.60 -13.54 13.83
CA GLN A 174 9.07 -12.24 14.28
C GLN A 174 8.18 -11.59 13.22
N ALA A 175 8.56 -11.64 11.95
CA ALA A 175 7.73 -11.15 10.85
C ALA A 175 6.35 -11.83 10.83
N ALA A 176 6.30 -13.15 11.01
CA ALA A 176 5.05 -13.90 11.08
C ALA A 176 4.18 -13.47 12.28
N LYS A 177 4.79 -13.26 13.46
CA LYS A 177 4.07 -12.78 14.65
C LYS A 177 3.49 -11.37 14.44
N VAL A 178 4.28 -10.48 13.84
CA VAL A 178 3.83 -9.11 13.52
C VAL A 178 2.72 -9.13 12.48
N ALA A 179 2.83 -9.95 11.44
CA ALA A 179 1.78 -10.11 10.44
C ALA A 179 0.46 -10.61 11.06
N GLN A 180 0.55 -11.58 11.97
CA GLN A 180 -0.63 -12.04 12.72
C GLN A 180 -1.21 -10.94 13.61
N CYS A 181 -0.36 -10.18 14.31
CA CYS A 181 -0.80 -9.03 15.11
C CYS A 181 -1.53 -7.98 14.25
N LEU A 182 -1.05 -7.69 13.05
CA LEU A 182 -1.74 -6.80 12.11
C LEU A 182 -3.14 -7.32 11.78
N ARG A 183 -3.27 -8.59 11.39
CA ARG A 183 -4.57 -9.22 11.08
C ARG A 183 -5.53 -9.17 12.28
N ASP A 184 -5.06 -9.51 13.47
CA ASP A 184 -5.85 -9.52 14.70
C ASP A 184 -6.36 -8.13 15.09
N ASN A 185 -5.66 -7.08 14.63
CA ASN A 185 -6.03 -5.70 14.85
C ASN A 185 -6.79 -5.06 13.66
N GLY A 186 -7.22 -5.86 12.67
CA GLY A 186 -8.11 -5.43 11.59
C GLY A 186 -7.42 -4.88 10.34
N TRP A 187 -6.09 -5.01 10.25
CA TRP A 187 -5.31 -4.70 9.05
C TRP A 187 -5.50 -5.80 7.99
N GLU A 188 -5.53 -5.40 6.73
CA GLU A 188 -5.54 -6.31 5.60
C GLU A 188 -4.11 -6.38 5.02
N LEU A 189 -3.66 -7.57 4.62
CA LEU A 189 -2.34 -7.77 4.01
C LEU A 189 -2.52 -8.10 2.54
N ALA A 190 -1.61 -7.62 1.70
CA ALA A 190 -1.71 -7.77 0.25
C ALA A 190 -0.38 -8.13 -0.38
N SER A 191 -0.45 -8.78 -1.55
CA SER A 191 0.71 -8.93 -2.43
C SER A 191 1.02 -7.62 -3.14
N HIS A 192 2.32 -7.28 -3.21
CA HIS A 192 2.86 -6.21 -4.05
C HIS A 192 3.91 -6.72 -5.02
N SER A 193 3.73 -7.94 -5.54
CA SER A 193 4.70 -8.80 -6.20
C SER A 193 5.94 -9.09 -5.34
N TRP A 194 6.74 -10.09 -5.69
CA TRP A 194 7.96 -10.37 -4.92
C TRP A 194 9.03 -9.30 -5.17
N GLY A 195 9.26 -8.96 -6.42
CA GLY A 195 10.34 -8.08 -6.89
C GLY A 195 9.91 -6.67 -7.27
N HIS A 196 8.70 -6.22 -6.90
CA HIS A 196 8.15 -4.91 -7.30
C HIS A 196 8.17 -4.71 -8.83
N LEU A 197 7.75 -5.72 -9.60
CA LEU A 197 7.87 -5.74 -11.04
C LEU A 197 6.69 -5.04 -11.75
N TRP A 198 6.92 -4.63 -12.99
CA TRP A 198 5.87 -4.15 -13.90
C TRP A 198 5.03 -5.33 -14.42
N MET A 199 4.01 -5.72 -13.66
CA MET A 199 3.23 -6.95 -13.87
C MET A 199 2.26 -6.88 -15.05
N GLY A 200 1.89 -5.68 -15.44
CA GLY A 200 0.77 -5.45 -16.35
C GLY A 200 1.15 -5.03 -17.75
N VAL A 201 0.12 -4.54 -18.44
CA VAL A 201 0.19 -4.09 -19.82
C VAL A 201 0.96 -2.77 -19.90
N SER A 202 1.84 -2.65 -20.89
CA SER A 202 2.53 -1.40 -21.19
C SER A 202 1.57 -0.33 -21.70
N SER A 203 1.74 0.91 -21.22
CA SER A 203 1.06 2.07 -21.79
C SER A 203 1.63 2.49 -23.16
N VAL A 204 2.76 1.91 -23.58
CA VAL A 204 3.39 2.22 -24.86
C VAL A 204 2.68 1.48 -25.99
N PRO A 205 2.18 2.17 -27.03
CA PRO A 205 1.49 1.53 -28.13
C PRO A 205 2.33 0.43 -28.81
N GLY A 206 1.73 -0.73 -29.04
CA GLY A 206 2.39 -1.88 -29.66
C GLY A 206 3.13 -2.81 -28.71
N GLN A 207 3.24 -2.45 -27.43
CA GLN A 207 3.69 -3.37 -26.38
C GLN A 207 2.49 -4.05 -25.72
N THR A 208 2.70 -5.29 -25.27
CA THR A 208 1.67 -6.04 -24.51
C THR A 208 1.94 -6.02 -23.03
N TYR A 209 3.05 -6.61 -22.59
CA TYR A 209 3.46 -6.66 -21.20
C TYR A 209 4.88 -6.13 -21.01
N GLN A 210 5.17 -5.59 -19.82
CA GLN A 210 6.47 -4.99 -19.47
C GLN A 210 7.53 -6.08 -19.19
N ILE A 211 7.10 -7.22 -18.67
CA ILE A 211 7.96 -8.37 -18.35
C ILE A 211 7.48 -9.62 -19.08
N SER A 212 8.35 -10.62 -19.25
CA SER A 212 7.97 -11.91 -19.82
C SER A 212 7.02 -12.68 -18.90
N ASP A 213 6.31 -13.66 -19.46
CA ASP A 213 5.38 -14.48 -18.70
C ASP A 213 6.11 -15.37 -17.69
N GLU A 214 7.28 -15.90 -18.07
CA GLU A 214 8.11 -16.70 -17.18
C GLU A 214 8.51 -15.88 -15.94
N ARG A 215 8.89 -14.61 -16.13
CA ARG A 215 9.25 -13.73 -15.00
C ARG A 215 8.03 -13.37 -14.17
N PHE A 216 6.88 -13.15 -14.79
CA PHE A 216 5.62 -12.91 -14.10
C PHE A 216 5.21 -14.08 -13.18
N TYR A 217 5.24 -15.32 -13.73
CA TYR A 217 4.90 -16.51 -12.96
C TYR A 217 5.91 -16.78 -11.84
N ALA A 218 7.21 -16.70 -12.14
CA ALA A 218 8.25 -16.94 -11.16
C ALA A 218 8.21 -15.92 -10.00
N ASP A 219 7.91 -14.65 -10.27
CA ASP A 219 7.77 -13.62 -9.25
C ASP A 219 6.56 -13.89 -8.34
N THR A 220 5.42 -14.22 -8.95
CA THR A 220 4.19 -14.55 -8.21
C THR A 220 4.37 -15.78 -7.33
N ASP A 221 4.94 -16.88 -7.86
CA ASP A 221 5.21 -18.12 -7.11
C ASP A 221 6.19 -17.88 -5.97
N LYS A 222 7.18 -17.02 -6.21
CA LYS A 222 8.17 -16.68 -5.20
C LYS A 222 7.55 -15.85 -4.08
N TRP A 223 6.64 -14.95 -4.39
CA TRP A 223 5.90 -14.19 -3.38
C TRP A 223 5.09 -15.12 -2.47
N GLU A 224 4.37 -16.09 -3.02
CA GLU A 224 3.64 -17.08 -2.22
C GLU A 224 4.56 -17.88 -1.30
N THR A 225 5.71 -18.31 -1.85
CA THR A 225 6.65 -19.15 -1.10
C THR A 225 7.36 -18.38 0.02
N GLU A 226 7.81 -17.15 -0.24
CA GLU A 226 8.65 -16.39 0.69
C GLU A 226 7.87 -15.42 1.57
N VAL A 227 6.72 -14.90 1.10
CA VAL A 227 5.92 -13.91 1.82
C VAL A 227 4.64 -14.52 2.37
N GLU A 228 3.76 -15.09 1.52
CA GLU A 228 2.49 -15.64 1.97
C GLU A 228 2.67 -16.74 3.02
N SER A 229 3.71 -17.54 2.90
CA SER A 229 4.06 -18.58 3.90
C SER A 229 4.28 -17.99 5.31
N LEU A 230 4.61 -16.72 5.44
CA LEU A 230 4.81 -16.03 6.72
C LEU A 230 3.56 -15.28 7.19
N ILE A 231 2.87 -14.62 6.26
CA ILE A 231 1.73 -13.77 6.60
C ILE A 231 0.39 -14.51 6.62
N GLY A 232 0.35 -15.75 6.11
CA GLY A 232 -0.89 -16.49 5.85
C GLY A 232 -1.57 -16.04 4.55
N PRO A 233 -2.61 -16.77 4.10
CA PRO A 233 -3.29 -16.51 2.82
C PRO A 233 -3.83 -15.10 2.71
N THR A 234 -3.72 -14.52 1.50
CA THR A 234 -4.38 -13.27 1.13
C THR A 234 -4.95 -13.36 -0.28
N ASP A 235 -6.03 -12.65 -0.50
CA ASP A 235 -6.73 -12.55 -1.78
C ASP A 235 -6.62 -11.14 -2.40
N ILE A 236 -5.80 -10.26 -1.81
CA ILE A 236 -5.60 -8.88 -2.27
C ILE A 236 -4.27 -8.76 -3.03
N TYR A 237 -4.34 -8.24 -4.26
CA TYR A 237 -3.18 -7.94 -5.08
C TYR A 237 -3.14 -6.45 -5.42
N ILE A 238 -2.10 -5.76 -4.97
CA ILE A 238 -1.84 -4.37 -5.31
C ILE A 238 -0.72 -4.33 -6.35
N PHE A 239 -1.03 -3.86 -7.54
CA PHE A 239 -0.06 -3.84 -8.64
C PHE A 239 1.05 -2.82 -8.38
N PRO A 240 2.33 -3.25 -8.39
CA PRO A 240 3.45 -2.33 -8.38
C PRO A 240 3.35 -1.30 -9.51
N ASN A 241 3.71 -0.06 -9.21
CA ASN A 241 3.58 1.06 -10.14
C ASN A 241 2.15 1.31 -10.66
N GLY A 242 1.15 0.68 -10.05
CA GLY A 242 -0.23 0.70 -10.53
C GLY A 242 -0.47 -0.02 -11.86
N ASN A 243 0.50 -0.84 -12.31
CA ASN A 243 0.53 -1.43 -13.65
C ASN A 243 -0.26 -2.75 -13.70
N ASP A 244 -1.54 -2.65 -14.02
CA ASP A 244 -2.53 -3.72 -14.05
C ASP A 244 -2.41 -4.62 -15.29
N VAL A 245 -2.73 -5.91 -15.14
CA VAL A 245 -2.66 -6.93 -16.20
C VAL A 245 -3.67 -6.75 -17.33
N ALA A 246 -4.68 -5.89 -17.18
CA ALA A 246 -5.66 -5.57 -18.23
C ALA A 246 -5.80 -4.06 -18.49
N ASP A 247 -4.93 -3.24 -17.89
CA ASP A 247 -5.04 -1.79 -17.92
C ASP A 247 -6.41 -1.36 -17.32
N TRP A 248 -7.21 -0.56 -18.01
CA TRP A 248 -8.56 -0.15 -17.57
C TRP A 248 -9.68 -1.11 -17.99
N LYS A 249 -9.39 -2.10 -18.86
CA LYS A 249 -10.37 -3.04 -19.39
C LYS A 249 -10.82 -4.05 -18.33
N PRO A 250 -12.09 -4.47 -18.31
CA PRO A 250 -12.52 -5.56 -17.45
C PRO A 250 -11.70 -6.83 -17.68
N TYR A 251 -11.50 -7.62 -16.64
CA TYR A 251 -10.88 -8.93 -16.77
C TYR A 251 -11.78 -9.90 -17.53
N SER A 252 -11.17 -10.79 -18.27
CA SER A 252 -11.84 -11.87 -19.01
C SER A 252 -11.08 -13.18 -18.87
N ASP A 253 -11.72 -14.28 -19.21
CA ASP A 253 -11.10 -15.60 -19.21
C ASP A 253 -9.95 -15.73 -20.25
N GLU A 254 -9.89 -14.82 -21.21
CA GLU A 254 -8.79 -14.74 -22.18
C GLU A 254 -7.52 -14.09 -21.62
N ASN A 255 -7.62 -13.38 -20.50
CA ASN A 255 -6.46 -12.77 -19.84
C ASN A 255 -5.77 -13.81 -18.96
N TYR A 256 -4.76 -14.47 -19.53
CA TYR A 256 -4.05 -15.56 -18.86
C TYR A 256 -3.27 -15.12 -17.60
N ARG A 257 -2.80 -13.86 -17.50
CA ARG A 257 -2.17 -13.34 -16.28
C ARG A 257 -3.18 -13.15 -15.16
N TYR A 258 -4.37 -12.64 -15.49
CA TYR A 258 -5.47 -12.59 -14.53
C TYR A 258 -5.85 -14.01 -14.07
N GLN A 259 -6.01 -14.97 -15.02
CA GLN A 259 -6.33 -16.35 -14.68
C GLN A 259 -5.28 -16.99 -13.76
N TYR A 260 -4.00 -16.65 -13.97
CA TYR A 260 -2.93 -17.11 -13.11
C TYR A 260 -3.05 -16.55 -11.69
N LEU A 261 -3.18 -15.23 -11.54
CA LEU A 261 -3.40 -14.60 -10.22
C LEU A 261 -4.65 -15.16 -9.53
N ARG A 262 -5.73 -15.35 -10.30
CA ARG A 262 -6.96 -15.97 -9.80
C ARG A 262 -6.73 -17.39 -9.28
N SER A 263 -5.91 -18.19 -9.98
CA SER A 263 -5.57 -19.57 -9.57
C SER A 263 -4.76 -19.62 -8.27
N LYS A 264 -4.07 -18.50 -7.93
CA LYS A 264 -3.34 -18.28 -6.68
C LYS A 264 -4.22 -17.77 -5.53
N GLY A 265 -5.50 -17.56 -5.77
CA GLY A 265 -6.45 -17.11 -4.75
C GLY A 265 -6.76 -15.62 -4.77
N PHE A 266 -6.08 -14.81 -5.57
CA PHE A 266 -6.34 -13.37 -5.62
C PHE A 266 -7.72 -13.06 -6.22
N ARG A 267 -8.43 -12.14 -5.58
CA ARG A 267 -9.80 -11.71 -5.94
C ARG A 267 -9.95 -10.19 -5.96
N TYR A 268 -9.14 -9.47 -5.18
CA TYR A 268 -9.18 -8.01 -5.07
C TYR A 268 -7.93 -7.44 -5.72
N PHE A 269 -8.11 -6.57 -6.72
CA PHE A 269 -7.04 -6.04 -7.54
C PHE A 269 -7.05 -4.52 -7.50
N CYS A 270 -5.93 -3.92 -7.13
CA CYS A 270 -5.79 -2.48 -7.02
C CYS A 270 -4.69 -1.97 -7.94
N ASN A 271 -5.07 -1.09 -8.86
CA ASN A 271 -4.14 -0.34 -9.71
C ASN A 271 -4.00 1.11 -9.24
N VAL A 272 -3.25 1.93 -9.96
CA VAL A 272 -3.22 3.38 -9.75
C VAL A 272 -3.88 4.09 -10.93
N ASP A 273 -4.95 4.83 -10.63
CA ASP A 273 -5.61 5.72 -11.58
C ASP A 273 -6.17 6.94 -10.83
N ALA A 274 -5.67 8.12 -11.20
CA ALA A 274 -6.10 9.38 -10.59
C ALA A 274 -7.37 9.97 -11.23
N SER A 275 -8.16 9.18 -11.93
CA SER A 275 -9.44 9.59 -12.49
C SER A 275 -10.43 10.06 -11.42
N LYS A 276 -11.28 11.01 -11.78
CA LYS A 276 -12.41 11.47 -10.97
C LYS A 276 -13.72 11.34 -11.76
N PRO A 277 -14.74 10.75 -11.14
CA PRO A 277 -14.73 10.06 -9.85
C PRO A 277 -13.82 8.82 -9.87
N SER A 278 -13.37 8.37 -8.70
CA SER A 278 -12.70 7.08 -8.55
C SER A 278 -13.62 5.95 -9.03
N TRP A 279 -13.06 4.91 -9.64
CA TRP A 279 -13.86 3.83 -10.18
C TRP A 279 -13.61 2.50 -9.46
N ILE A 280 -14.65 1.68 -9.47
CA ILE A 280 -14.65 0.30 -8.97
C ILE A 280 -15.31 -0.57 -10.03
N GLN A 281 -14.69 -1.72 -10.34
CA GLN A 281 -15.27 -2.75 -11.21
C GLN A 281 -15.47 -4.03 -10.41
N LYS A 282 -16.71 -4.50 -10.36
CA LYS A 282 -17.04 -5.83 -9.84
C LYS A 282 -17.29 -6.78 -11.01
N GLY A 283 -16.47 -7.82 -11.11
CA GLY A 283 -16.67 -8.95 -12.03
C GLY A 283 -17.51 -10.07 -11.39
N PRO A 284 -17.59 -11.22 -12.06
CA PRO A 284 -18.28 -12.39 -11.50
C PRO A 284 -17.58 -12.94 -10.27
N ASP A 285 -16.26 -12.84 -10.19
CA ASP A 285 -15.40 -13.46 -9.18
C ASP A 285 -14.21 -12.55 -8.74
N TYR A 286 -14.31 -11.23 -8.98
CA TYR A 286 -13.29 -10.26 -8.56
C TYR A 286 -13.87 -8.88 -8.26
N LEU A 287 -13.11 -8.11 -7.52
CA LEU A 287 -13.22 -6.66 -7.38
C LEU A 287 -11.94 -5.99 -7.86
N ARG A 288 -12.06 -4.93 -8.68
CA ARG A 288 -10.96 -4.02 -9.03
C ARG A 288 -11.26 -2.63 -8.52
N MET A 289 -10.24 -1.96 -7.98
CA MET A 289 -10.35 -0.60 -7.50
C MET A 289 -9.20 0.25 -8.01
N ALA A 290 -9.53 1.45 -8.50
CA ALA A 290 -8.55 2.49 -8.75
C ALA A 290 -8.10 3.11 -7.43
N ARG A 291 -6.77 3.25 -7.25
CA ARG A 291 -6.16 3.98 -6.14
C ARG A 291 -5.61 5.31 -6.63
N ARG A 292 -5.58 6.30 -5.76
CA ARG A 292 -4.94 7.59 -5.98
C ARG A 292 -3.79 7.76 -5.01
N ASN A 293 -2.62 8.09 -5.53
CA ASN A 293 -1.46 8.34 -4.70
C ASN A 293 -1.66 9.62 -3.88
N LEU A 294 -1.25 9.56 -2.61
CA LEU A 294 -1.18 10.71 -1.70
C LEU A 294 0.29 11.05 -1.42
N ASP A 295 1.11 10.95 -2.44
CA ASP A 295 2.55 11.17 -2.41
C ASP A 295 2.94 12.64 -2.67
N GLY A 296 4.21 12.96 -2.45
CA GLY A 296 4.71 14.31 -2.63
C GLY A 296 4.51 14.87 -4.02
N TYR A 297 4.68 14.04 -5.07
CA TYR A 297 4.43 14.49 -6.44
C TYR A 297 2.96 14.86 -6.67
N ARG A 298 2.04 14.01 -6.25
CA ARG A 298 0.59 14.26 -6.43
C ARG A 298 0.13 15.46 -5.62
N LEU A 299 0.56 15.56 -4.37
CA LEU A 299 0.24 16.72 -3.52
C LEU A 299 0.74 18.03 -4.12
N TYR A 300 2.01 18.04 -4.61
CA TYR A 300 2.58 19.21 -5.27
C TYR A 300 1.82 19.59 -6.54
N GLN A 301 1.53 18.62 -7.44
CA GLN A 301 0.81 18.89 -8.67
C GLN A 301 -0.59 19.45 -8.43
N ASP A 302 -1.31 18.93 -7.44
CA ASP A 302 -2.64 19.44 -7.08
C ASP A 302 -2.56 20.81 -6.42
N MET A 303 -1.53 21.08 -5.61
CA MET A 303 -1.31 22.38 -4.97
C MET A 303 -1.11 23.49 -6.00
N ILE A 304 -0.24 23.27 -6.99
CA ILE A 304 0.08 24.28 -8.00
C ILE A 304 -0.94 24.37 -9.15
N GLN A 305 -1.84 23.40 -9.26
CA GLN A 305 -2.86 23.38 -10.31
C GLN A 305 -3.89 24.48 -10.11
N THR A 306 -4.01 25.38 -11.08
CA THR A 306 -4.95 26.52 -11.05
C THR A 306 -6.35 26.19 -11.57
N ASP A 307 -6.48 25.15 -12.41
CA ASP A 307 -7.76 24.67 -12.93
C ASP A 307 -8.35 23.62 -11.97
N PRO A 308 -9.46 23.91 -11.25
CA PRO A 308 -10.03 22.98 -10.29
C PRO A 308 -10.46 21.63 -10.91
N SER A 309 -10.82 21.62 -12.19
CA SER A 309 -11.25 20.39 -12.88
C SER A 309 -10.11 19.39 -13.06
N LYS A 310 -8.87 19.87 -13.04
CA LYS A 310 -7.67 19.07 -13.19
C LYS A 310 -7.05 18.62 -11.87
N LYS A 311 -7.47 19.19 -10.75
CA LYS A 311 -7.05 18.72 -9.44
C LYS A 311 -7.56 17.31 -9.18
N ARG A 312 -6.69 16.41 -8.80
CA ARG A 312 -6.99 14.96 -8.65
C ARG A 312 -7.42 14.58 -7.25
N LEU A 313 -7.07 15.39 -6.24
CA LEU A 313 -7.37 15.14 -4.83
C LEU A 313 -8.44 16.08 -4.26
N ALA A 314 -8.98 17.02 -5.05
CA ALA A 314 -9.87 18.07 -4.57
C ALA A 314 -11.23 17.58 -4.01
N ASP A 315 -11.60 16.33 -4.23
CA ASP A 315 -12.75 15.66 -3.63
C ASP A 315 -12.41 14.98 -2.29
N LEU A 316 -11.13 14.92 -1.92
CA LEU A 316 -10.65 14.40 -0.65
C LEU A 316 -10.25 15.56 0.29
N PHE A 317 -9.49 16.52 -0.22
CA PHE A 317 -8.97 17.66 0.54
C PHE A 317 -8.34 18.73 -0.38
N ASP A 318 -8.03 19.90 0.19
CA ASP A 318 -7.18 20.89 -0.48
C ASP A 318 -5.69 20.55 -0.25
N ALA A 319 -5.00 20.14 -1.33
CA ALA A 319 -3.60 19.77 -1.27
C ALA A 319 -2.68 20.89 -0.76
N SER A 320 -3.06 22.17 -0.89
CA SER A 320 -2.29 23.30 -0.38
C SER A 320 -2.26 23.37 1.16
N GLN A 321 -3.22 22.75 1.82
CA GLN A 321 -3.26 22.65 3.29
C GLN A 321 -2.50 21.44 3.82
N ILE A 322 -2.26 20.46 2.95
CA ILE A 322 -1.60 19.20 3.28
C ILE A 322 -0.09 19.28 3.04
N PHE A 323 0.30 19.82 1.89
CA PHE A 323 1.70 19.81 1.41
C PHE A 323 2.69 20.32 2.47
N ASP A 324 3.75 19.56 2.68
CA ASP A 324 4.80 19.90 3.65
C ASP A 324 5.78 20.89 3.05
N SER A 325 5.93 22.06 3.70
CA SER A 325 6.81 23.13 3.25
C SER A 325 8.31 22.79 3.38
N SER A 326 8.67 21.73 4.08
CA SER A 326 10.04 21.24 4.16
C SER A 326 10.52 20.54 2.87
N ARG A 327 9.58 20.16 1.99
CA ARG A 327 9.91 19.52 0.71
C ARG A 327 10.67 20.45 -0.24
N PRO A 328 11.74 19.99 -0.87
CA PRO A 328 12.35 20.69 -1.99
C PRO A 328 11.36 20.84 -3.15
N THR A 329 11.27 22.05 -3.70
CA THR A 329 10.41 22.36 -4.85
C THR A 329 11.23 22.90 -6.03
N PRO A 330 10.82 22.61 -7.28
CA PRO A 330 9.64 21.85 -7.68
C PRO A 330 9.78 20.34 -7.38
N VAL A 331 8.66 19.68 -7.01
CA VAL A 331 8.61 18.23 -6.94
C VAL A 331 8.42 17.68 -8.34
N THR A 332 9.38 16.92 -8.83
CA THR A 332 9.35 16.28 -10.14
C THR A 332 9.13 14.79 -10.01
N TRP A 333 8.45 14.19 -10.97
CA TRP A 333 8.32 12.75 -11.00
C TRP A 333 9.69 12.10 -11.15
N SER A 334 10.05 11.28 -10.17
CA SER A 334 11.27 10.50 -10.18
C SER A 334 10.89 9.05 -9.93
N TYR A 335 11.08 8.19 -10.93
CA TYR A 335 11.08 6.76 -10.69
C TYR A 335 12.28 6.47 -9.80
N GLY A 336 12.04 5.89 -8.64
CA GLY A 336 13.11 5.32 -7.85
C GLY A 336 13.96 4.43 -8.76
N HIS A 337 15.26 4.64 -8.76
CA HIS A 337 16.21 3.79 -9.49
C HIS A 337 16.21 2.42 -8.85
N THR A 338 15.33 1.54 -9.26
CA THR A 338 15.49 0.11 -9.00
C THR A 338 14.70 -0.71 -9.99
N GLN A 339 15.10 -0.67 -11.21
CA GLN A 339 15.05 -1.88 -12.02
C GLN A 339 16.48 -2.38 -12.09
N ASN A 340 16.94 -2.98 -11.01
CA ASN A 340 18.13 -3.77 -11.08
C ASN A 340 17.82 -5.07 -11.81
N GLU A 341 18.59 -5.27 -12.82
CA GLU A 341 18.82 -6.32 -13.78
C GLU A 341 18.62 -7.76 -13.27
#